data_70cdfb28aff9f48f4a483c8f63ce1c9b
#
_entry.id   70cdfb28aff9f48f4a483c8f63ce1c9b
#
_cell.length_a   1.000
_cell.length_b   1.000
_cell.length_c   1.000
_cell.angle_alpha   90.00
_cell.angle_beta   90.00
_cell.angle_gamma   90.00
#
_symmetry.space_group_name_H-M   'P 1'
#
loop_
_entity.id
_entity.type
_entity.pdbx_description
1 polymer ?
#
loop_
_entity_poly.entity_id
_entity_poly.type
_entity_poly.pdbx_seq_one_letter_code
_entity_poly.pdbx_strand_id
1 'polypeptide(L)'
;MTDQQVRSSATPGHLLRAARRRYGWSVEDIAEELNLLPHVVEGLENDDYSVVAGHTYAVGYMRNYARLVGVTIDQALSAHSELLSLIHI
;
A
#
# COMPACT_ATOMS: atom_id res chain seq x y z
N MET A 1 -1.14 25.00 -6.38
CA MET A 1 -0.98 24.30 -7.09
C MET A 1 -0.89 22.83 -7.06
N THR A 2 -0.29 22.32 -7.95
CA THR A 2 -0.25 20.93 -8.15
C THR A 2 0.28 20.14 -7.01
N ASP A 3 1.24 20.66 -6.31
CA ASP A 3 1.85 19.93 -5.24
C ASP A 3 0.90 19.57 -4.16
N GLN A 4 -0.03 20.44 -3.84
CA GLN A 4 -0.97 20.14 -2.82
C GLN A 4 -1.91 19.08 -3.23
N GLN A 5 -2.31 19.08 -4.48
CA GLN A 5 -3.18 18.05 -4.95
C GLN A 5 -2.50 16.71 -4.95
N VAL A 6 -1.23 16.69 -5.30
CA VAL A 6 -0.49 15.44 -5.28
C VAL A 6 -0.43 14.88 -3.87
N ARG A 7 -0.15 15.74 -2.91
CA ARG A 7 -0.06 15.27 -1.54
C ARG A 7 -1.41 14.78 -1.02
N SER A 8 -2.46 15.51 -1.34
CA SER A 8 -3.77 15.14 -0.82
C SER A 8 -4.31 13.90 -1.49
N SER A 9 -3.77 13.53 -2.64
CA SER A 9 -4.21 12.32 -3.30
C SER A 9 -3.27 11.14 -3.07
N ALA A 10 -2.28 11.30 -2.21
CA ALA A 10 -1.38 10.20 -1.92
C ALA A 10 -2.14 9.07 -1.26
N THR A 11 -2.11 7.90 -1.87
CA THR A 11 -2.80 6.74 -1.37
C THR A 11 -1.86 5.90 -0.52
N PRO A 12 -2.39 4.96 0.27
CA PRO A 12 -1.52 4.08 1.03
C PRO A 12 -0.52 3.35 0.15
N GLY A 13 -0.97 2.86 -1.01
CA GLY A 13 -0.08 2.14 -1.91
C GLY A 13 1.05 3.00 -2.43
N HIS A 14 0.74 4.25 -2.76
CA HIS A 14 1.78 5.17 -3.24
C HIS A 14 2.81 5.47 -2.15
N LEU A 15 2.37 5.59 -0.91
CA LEU A 15 3.30 5.83 0.20
C LEU A 15 4.22 4.64 0.39
N LEU A 16 3.69 3.44 0.27
CA LEU A 16 4.50 2.23 0.40
C LEU A 16 5.51 2.14 -0.73
N ARG A 17 5.09 2.42 -1.95
CA ARG A 17 5.99 2.37 -3.09
C ARG A 17 7.12 3.39 -2.93
N ALA A 18 6.78 4.61 -2.52
CA ALA A 18 7.79 5.65 -2.35
C ALA A 18 8.80 5.25 -1.29
N ALA A 19 8.34 4.66 -0.19
CA ALA A 19 9.24 4.23 0.86
C ALA A 19 10.14 3.10 0.38
N ARG A 20 9.58 2.14 -0.37
CA ARG A 20 10.37 1.05 -0.91
C ARG A 20 11.49 1.59 -1.79
N ARG A 21 11.14 2.53 -2.65
CA ARG A 21 12.12 3.10 -3.58
C ARG A 21 13.21 3.88 -2.86
N ARG A 22 12.84 4.54 -1.77
CA ARG A 22 13.83 5.27 -0.97
C ARG A 22 14.87 4.33 -0.38
N TYR A 23 14.46 3.11 -0.02
CA TYR A 23 15.40 2.13 0.51
C TYR A 23 16.10 1.34 -0.58
N GLY A 24 15.75 1.58 -1.83
CA GLY A 24 16.38 0.87 -2.94
C GLY A 24 15.98 -0.58 -3.05
N TRP A 25 14.81 -0.96 -2.54
CA TRP A 25 14.34 -2.33 -2.57
C TRP A 25 13.47 -2.56 -3.79
N SER A 26 13.53 -3.77 -4.32
CA SER A 26 12.65 -4.17 -5.42
C SER A 26 11.34 -4.70 -4.87
N VAL A 27 10.36 -4.85 -5.76
CA VAL A 27 9.11 -5.49 -5.40
C VAL A 27 9.38 -6.90 -4.90
N GLU A 28 10.31 -7.59 -5.55
CA GLU A 28 10.65 -8.96 -5.15
C GLU A 28 11.24 -9.02 -3.76
N ASP A 29 12.03 -8.01 -3.39
CA ASP A 29 12.59 -7.95 -2.05
C ASP A 29 11.48 -7.86 -1.00
N ILE A 30 10.51 -7.00 -1.25
CA ILE A 30 9.38 -6.84 -0.33
C ILE A 30 8.56 -8.12 -0.27
N ALA A 31 8.31 -8.71 -1.42
CA ALA A 31 7.51 -9.93 -1.49
C ALA A 31 8.16 -11.04 -0.66
N GLU A 32 9.46 -11.15 -0.76
CA GLU A 32 10.17 -12.17 0.00
C GLU A 32 10.06 -11.92 1.49
N GLU A 33 10.25 -10.67 1.91
CA GLU A 33 10.19 -10.34 3.33
C GLU A 33 8.80 -10.55 3.91
N LEU A 34 7.77 -10.30 3.12
CA LEU A 34 6.40 -10.40 3.60
C LEU A 34 5.77 -11.76 3.30
N ASN A 35 6.49 -12.65 2.63
CA ASN A 35 5.96 -13.95 2.22
C ASN A 35 4.74 -13.79 1.32
N LEU A 36 4.83 -12.88 0.38
CA LEU A 36 3.78 -12.64 -0.58
C LEU A 36 4.31 -12.86 -1.98
N LEU A 37 3.42 -13.09 -2.92
CA LEU A 37 3.83 -13.15 -4.31
C LEU A 37 4.06 -11.73 -4.82
N PRO A 38 5.00 -11.55 -5.75
CA PRO A 38 5.28 -10.20 -6.24
C PRO A 38 4.07 -9.46 -6.79
N HIS A 39 3.15 -10.16 -7.48
CA HIS A 39 1.99 -9.47 -8.03
C HIS A 39 1.07 -8.95 -6.93
N VAL A 40 1.09 -9.57 -5.76
CA VAL A 40 0.31 -9.06 -4.64
C VAL A 40 0.92 -7.75 -4.15
N VAL A 41 2.25 -7.70 -4.03
CA VAL A 41 2.92 -6.47 -3.63
C VAL A 41 2.62 -5.35 -4.62
N GLU A 42 2.69 -5.67 -5.91
CA GLU A 42 2.39 -4.66 -6.94
C GLU A 42 0.96 -4.16 -6.82
N GLY A 43 0.03 -5.07 -6.57
CA GLY A 43 -1.36 -4.69 -6.39
C GLY A 43 -1.54 -3.75 -5.21
N LEU A 44 -0.90 -4.06 -4.09
CA LEU A 44 -1.00 -3.20 -2.93
C LEU A 44 -0.45 -1.81 -3.22
N GLU A 45 0.65 -1.72 -3.96
CA GLU A 45 1.23 -0.43 -4.32
C GLU A 45 0.36 0.35 -5.27
N ASN A 46 -0.45 -0.34 -6.06
CA ASN A 46 -1.37 0.30 -6.99
C ASN A 46 -2.75 0.49 -6.41
N ASP A 47 -2.90 0.20 -5.13
CA ASP A 47 -4.19 0.27 -4.44
C ASP A 47 -5.24 -0.61 -5.10
N ASP A 48 -4.78 -1.72 -5.66
CA ASP A 48 -5.65 -2.71 -6.28
C ASP A 48 -5.82 -3.85 -5.30
N TYR A 49 -6.87 -3.80 -4.51
CA TYR A 49 -7.06 -4.75 -3.43
C TYR A 49 -7.69 -6.06 -3.91
N SER A 50 -8.01 -6.13 -5.17
CA SER A 50 -8.55 -7.37 -5.73
C SER A 50 -7.51 -8.48 -5.78
N VAL A 51 -6.23 -8.15 -5.60
CA VAL A 51 -5.18 -9.18 -5.61
C VAL A 51 -5.19 -10.02 -4.35
N VAL A 52 -5.96 -9.66 -3.33
CA VAL A 52 -6.07 -10.45 -2.12
C VAL A 52 -7.54 -10.77 -1.87
N ALA A 53 -7.77 -11.73 -0.99
CA ALA A 53 -9.12 -12.21 -0.75
C ALA A 53 -9.81 -11.37 0.33
N GLY A 54 -10.06 -10.10 0.05
CA GLY A 54 -10.82 -9.28 0.95
C GLY A 54 -10.01 -8.15 1.53
N HIS A 55 -10.71 -7.07 1.89
CA HIS A 55 -10.05 -5.86 2.32
C HIS A 55 -9.32 -6.03 3.64
N THR A 56 -9.79 -6.95 4.49
CA THR A 56 -9.13 -7.18 5.77
C THR A 56 -7.69 -7.64 5.55
N TYR A 57 -7.50 -8.54 4.59
CA TYR A 57 -6.15 -9.00 4.29
C TYR A 57 -5.33 -7.91 3.64
N ALA A 58 -5.95 -7.10 2.79
CA ALA A 58 -5.24 -6.01 2.14
C ALA A 58 -4.70 -5.02 3.16
N VAL A 59 -5.52 -4.64 4.13
CA VAL A 59 -5.09 -3.70 5.17
C VAL A 59 -3.98 -4.31 6.00
N GLY A 60 -4.12 -5.56 6.37
CA GLY A 60 -3.10 -6.24 7.16
C GLY A 60 -1.77 -6.31 6.45
N TYR A 61 -1.80 -6.66 5.16
CA TYR A 61 -0.58 -6.72 4.37
C TYR A 61 0.04 -5.35 4.22
N MET A 62 -0.78 -4.32 4.00
CA MET A 62 -0.25 -2.96 3.86
C MET A 62 0.39 -2.47 5.15
N ARG A 63 -0.18 -2.83 6.30
CA ARG A 63 0.41 -2.43 7.57
C ARG A 63 1.72 -3.15 7.82
N ASN A 64 1.80 -4.42 7.45
CA ASN A 64 3.06 -5.15 7.56
C ASN A 64 4.12 -4.56 6.65
N TYR A 65 3.73 -4.19 5.45
CA TYR A 65 4.62 -3.55 4.49
C TYR A 65 5.11 -2.21 5.07
N ALA A 66 4.18 -1.42 5.60
CA ALA A 66 4.54 -0.11 6.17
C ALA A 66 5.54 -0.26 7.31
N ARG A 67 5.33 -1.27 8.14
CA ARG A 67 6.24 -1.52 9.26
C ARG A 67 7.62 -1.89 8.76
N LEU A 68 7.66 -2.69 7.71
CA LEU A 68 8.92 -3.13 7.14
C LEU A 68 9.74 -1.96 6.60
N VAL A 69 9.09 -1.00 5.94
CA VAL A 69 9.78 0.13 5.34
C VAL A 69 9.75 1.39 6.20
N GLY A 70 9.21 1.28 7.40
CA GLY A 70 9.29 2.35 8.38
C GLY A 70 8.43 3.56 8.10
N VAL A 71 7.23 3.37 7.53
CA VAL A 71 6.31 4.49 7.32
C VAL A 71 5.00 4.20 8.00
N THR A 72 4.22 5.25 8.23
CA THR A 72 2.90 5.15 8.80
C THR A 72 1.89 5.43 7.71
N ILE A 73 0.92 4.54 7.54
CA ILE A 73 -0.10 4.70 6.51
C ILE A 73 -1.50 4.88 7.08
N ASP A 74 -1.63 4.97 8.40
CA ASP A 74 -2.97 5.04 9.00
C ASP A 74 -3.75 6.24 8.52
N GLN A 75 -3.09 7.37 8.37
CA GLN A 75 -3.75 8.57 7.90
C GLN A 75 -4.21 8.42 6.46
N ALA A 76 -3.37 7.81 5.63
CA ALA A 76 -3.75 7.57 4.24
C ALA A 76 -4.88 6.57 4.14
N LEU A 77 -4.88 5.55 5.00
CA LEU A 77 -5.97 4.59 5.02
C LEU A 77 -7.28 5.27 5.36
N SER A 78 -7.27 6.17 6.34
CA SER A 78 -8.45 6.91 6.69
C SER A 78 -8.92 7.82 5.57
N ALA A 79 -8.00 8.53 4.97
CA ALA A 79 -8.33 9.49 3.93
C ALA A 79 -8.90 8.81 2.69
N HIS A 80 -8.54 7.55 2.48
CA HIS A 80 -9.00 6.82 1.30
C HIS A 80 -9.86 5.63 1.69
N SER A 81 -10.67 5.80 2.72
CA SER A 81 -11.51 4.70 3.20
C SER A 81 -12.50 4.22 2.15
N GLU A 82 -12.80 5.06 1.17
CA GLU A 82 -13.66 4.62 0.08
C GLU A 82 -13.08 3.46 -0.68
N LEU A 83 -11.76 3.43 -0.84
CA LEU A 83 -11.13 2.33 -1.55
C LEU A 83 -11.38 1.02 -0.82
N LEU A 84 -11.34 1.06 0.50
CA LEU A 84 -11.56 -0.13 1.29
C LEU A 84 -13.04 -0.50 1.32
N SER A 85 -13.90 0.50 1.31
CA SER A 85 -15.34 0.25 1.30
C SER A 85 -15.77 -0.50 0.06
N LEU A 86 -15.15 -0.18 -1.07
CA LEU A 86 -15.53 -0.82 -2.33
C LEU A 86 -15.28 -2.31 -2.32
N ILE A 87 -14.25 -2.75 -1.62
CA ILE A 87 -13.98 -4.18 -1.57
C ILE A 87 -14.58 -4.82 -0.34
N HIS A 88 -15.03 -4.02 0.58
CA HIS A 88 -15.64 -4.54 1.78
C HIS A 88 -17.00 -5.16 1.50
N ILE A 89 -17.69 -4.64 0.59
CA ILE A 89 -19.00 -5.15 0.23
C ILE A 89 -18.88 -6.44 -0.50
#